data_68e948637614fe5abb59294e6da702fb
#
_entry.id   68e948637614fe5abb59294e6da702fb
#
_cell.length_a   1.000
_cell.length_b   1.000
_cell.length_c   1.000
_cell.angle_alpha   90.00
_cell.angle_beta   90.00
_cell.angle_gamma   90.00
#
_symmetry.space_group_name_H-M   'P 1'
#
loop_
_entity.id
_entity.type
_entity.pdbx_description
1 polymer ?
#
loop_
_entity_poly.entity_id
_entity_poly.type
_entity_poly.pdbx_seq_one_letter_code
_entity_poly.pdbx_strand_id
1 'polypeptide(L)'
;DINCYRTGWPMEYLYEMFNPQLKEDIILFPHRIAPEKQVDIFKDLEKELPEYKFIVCQEHNFSKAEYHSLLERSKIVFSANLQETLGISCYEGALAGAIPMVPDRLSYTEMYSDDFKYPSEWTKSWESYTRHKKSLIALIKRHMDADLRGDTKLKQLVEFLHENYFSCNGLRKVLFNEDLHQH
;
A
#
# COMPACT_ATOMS: atom_id res chain seq x y z
N ASP A 1 19.62 16.44 24.51
CA ASP A 1 18.43 15.84 23.87
C ASP A 1 18.43 16.23 22.41
N ILE A 2 18.29 15.22 21.52
CA ILE A 2 18.17 15.45 20.07
C ILE A 2 16.68 15.49 19.77
N ASN A 3 16.20 16.63 19.25
CA ASN A 3 14.83 16.73 18.79
C ASN A 3 14.71 16.11 17.39
N CYS A 4 13.88 15.09 17.27
CA CYS A 4 13.59 14.43 15.99
C CYS A 4 12.20 14.86 15.49
N TYR A 5 12.13 15.28 14.24
CA TYR A 5 10.88 15.72 13.61
C TYR A 5 10.59 14.88 12.38
N ARG A 6 9.33 14.48 12.19
CA ARG A 6 8.86 13.85 10.96
C ARG A 6 8.67 14.93 9.90
N THR A 7 9.50 14.92 8.87
CA THR A 7 9.40 15.89 7.75
C THR A 7 8.64 15.33 6.56
N GLY A 8 8.49 13.99 6.46
CA GLY A 8 7.91 13.33 5.31
C GLY A 8 8.78 13.40 4.04
N TRP A 9 8.21 12.99 2.93
CA TRP A 9 8.78 13.11 1.58
C TRP A 9 7.77 13.80 0.68
N PRO A 10 7.92 15.11 0.41
CA PRO A 10 6.93 15.88 -0.34
C PRO A 10 6.68 15.32 -1.74
N MET A 11 5.47 14.85 -1.98
CA MET A 11 4.98 14.29 -3.24
C MET A 11 3.55 14.76 -3.53
N GLU A 12 3.26 16.03 -3.30
CA GLU A 12 1.93 16.62 -3.48
C GLU A 12 1.38 16.39 -4.87
N TYR A 13 2.25 16.34 -5.88
CA TYR A 13 1.87 16.09 -7.27
C TYR A 13 1.16 14.74 -7.48
N LEU A 14 1.37 13.77 -6.58
CA LEU A 14 0.68 12.47 -6.65
C LEU A 14 -0.78 12.58 -6.21
N TYR A 15 -1.09 13.50 -5.30
CA TYR A 15 -2.41 13.58 -4.66
C TYR A 15 -3.54 13.87 -5.67
N GLU A 16 -3.24 14.62 -6.74
CA GLU A 16 -4.20 14.96 -7.79
C GLU A 16 -4.00 14.16 -9.08
N MET A 17 -3.06 13.21 -9.07
CA MET A 17 -2.65 12.50 -10.29
C MET A 17 -3.64 11.42 -10.73
N PHE A 18 -4.32 10.77 -9.77
CA PHE A 18 -5.12 9.59 -10.02
C PHE A 18 -6.60 9.91 -10.11
N ASN A 19 -7.27 9.23 -11.05
CA ASN A 19 -8.73 9.29 -11.22
C ASN A 19 -9.30 7.87 -11.05
N PRO A 20 -9.74 7.49 -9.84
CA PRO A 20 -10.24 6.14 -9.57
C PRO A 20 -11.35 5.73 -10.55
N GLN A 21 -11.17 4.61 -11.21
CA GLN A 21 -12.08 4.04 -12.17
C GLN A 21 -12.96 2.95 -11.55
N LEU A 22 -13.90 2.41 -12.32
CA LEU A 22 -14.62 1.20 -11.93
C LEU A 22 -13.60 0.06 -11.69
N LYS A 23 -13.65 -0.53 -10.50
CA LYS A 23 -12.70 -1.56 -10.10
C LYS A 23 -12.94 -2.89 -10.79
N GLU A 24 -11.86 -3.49 -11.26
CA GLU A 24 -11.81 -4.85 -11.77
C GLU A 24 -11.23 -5.77 -10.67
N ASP A 25 -11.44 -7.07 -10.78
CA ASP A 25 -10.93 -8.06 -9.83
C ASP A 25 -9.42 -8.29 -10.02
N ILE A 26 -8.66 -7.21 -9.91
CA ILE A 26 -7.21 -7.16 -10.08
C ILE A 26 -6.53 -6.95 -8.73
N ILE A 27 -5.50 -7.78 -8.48
CA ILE A 27 -4.56 -7.65 -7.36
C ILE A 27 -3.19 -7.33 -7.93
N LEU A 28 -2.59 -6.21 -7.52
CA LEU A 28 -1.29 -5.76 -8.02
C LEU A 28 -0.16 -6.04 -7.04
N PHE A 29 0.97 -6.47 -7.59
CA PHE A 29 2.27 -6.42 -6.96
C PHE A 29 3.10 -5.32 -7.63
N PRO A 30 3.13 -4.09 -7.08
CA PRO A 30 3.73 -2.93 -7.72
C PRO A 30 5.24 -2.81 -7.46
N HIS A 31 5.80 -3.73 -6.66
CA HIS A 31 7.18 -3.68 -6.22
C HIS A 31 8.14 -4.22 -7.27
N ARG A 32 9.43 -3.82 -7.16
CA ARG A 32 10.51 -4.50 -7.88
C ARG A 32 10.60 -5.96 -7.45
N ILE A 33 11.05 -6.82 -8.35
CA ILE A 33 11.33 -8.22 -8.03
C ILE A 33 12.66 -8.29 -7.29
N ALA A 34 12.59 -8.53 -5.99
CA ALA A 34 13.75 -8.67 -5.10
C ALA A 34 13.38 -9.61 -3.95
N PRO A 35 14.35 -10.33 -3.34
CA PRO A 35 14.07 -11.31 -2.29
C PRO A 35 13.25 -10.74 -1.13
N GLU A 36 13.56 -9.52 -0.71
CA GLU A 36 12.88 -8.84 0.39
C GLU A 36 11.43 -8.42 0.07
N LYS A 37 11.01 -8.49 -1.19
CA LYS A 37 9.63 -8.19 -1.62
C LYS A 37 8.75 -9.43 -1.68
N GLN A 38 9.34 -10.63 -1.59
CA GLN A 38 8.64 -11.92 -1.45
C GLN A 38 7.61 -12.17 -2.57
N VAL A 39 7.99 -11.95 -3.83
CA VAL A 39 7.12 -12.18 -5.00
C VAL A 39 6.60 -13.61 -5.08
N ASP A 40 7.33 -14.59 -4.52
CA ASP A 40 6.92 -16.00 -4.53
C ASP A 40 5.61 -16.23 -3.75
N ILE A 41 5.39 -15.49 -2.66
CA ILE A 41 4.13 -15.51 -1.91
C ILE A 41 2.99 -15.03 -2.82
N PHE A 42 3.19 -13.95 -3.55
CA PHE A 42 2.20 -13.41 -4.48
C PHE A 42 1.85 -14.39 -5.60
N LYS A 43 2.87 -15.04 -6.18
CA LYS A 43 2.68 -16.05 -7.24
C LYS A 43 2.02 -17.35 -6.73
N ASP A 44 2.22 -17.69 -5.48
CA ASP A 44 1.52 -18.82 -4.88
C ASP A 44 0.05 -18.51 -4.61
N LEU A 45 -0.25 -17.28 -4.15
CA LEU A 45 -1.62 -16.79 -4.00
C LEU A 45 -2.38 -16.75 -5.33
N GLU A 46 -1.73 -16.38 -6.43
CA GLU A 46 -2.31 -16.44 -7.78
C GLU A 46 -2.82 -17.84 -8.13
N LYS A 47 -2.06 -18.87 -7.80
CA LYS A 47 -2.45 -20.28 -8.06
C LYS A 47 -3.64 -20.71 -7.21
N GLU A 48 -3.75 -20.18 -6.00
CA GLU A 48 -4.82 -20.52 -5.06
C GLU A 48 -6.13 -19.75 -5.35
N LEU A 49 -6.05 -18.64 -6.10
CA LEU A 49 -7.15 -17.71 -6.37
C LEU A 49 -7.28 -17.42 -7.87
N PRO A 50 -7.51 -18.46 -8.70
CA PRO A 50 -7.57 -18.31 -10.15
C PRO A 50 -8.75 -17.46 -10.65
N GLU A 51 -9.72 -17.16 -9.79
CA GLU A 51 -10.84 -16.28 -10.08
C GLU A 51 -10.46 -14.80 -10.17
N TYR A 52 -9.28 -14.41 -9.61
CA TYR A 52 -8.81 -13.03 -9.62
C TYR A 52 -7.59 -12.90 -10.54
N LYS A 53 -7.39 -11.69 -11.05
CA LYS A 53 -6.24 -11.37 -11.90
C LYS A 53 -5.09 -10.84 -11.05
N PHE A 54 -4.02 -11.62 -10.94
CA PHE A 54 -2.78 -11.23 -10.28
C PHE A 54 -1.79 -10.66 -11.29
N ILE A 55 -1.20 -9.49 -10.99
CA ILE A 55 -0.25 -8.84 -11.89
C ILE A 55 0.98 -8.40 -11.11
N VAL A 56 2.15 -8.93 -11.51
CA VAL A 56 3.46 -8.46 -11.07
C VAL A 56 3.91 -7.37 -12.04
N CYS A 57 3.86 -6.11 -11.62
CA CYS A 57 4.08 -4.97 -12.53
C CYS A 57 5.45 -4.99 -13.23
N GLN A 58 6.49 -5.45 -12.56
CA GLN A 58 7.84 -5.51 -13.14
C GLN A 58 8.01 -6.59 -14.22
N GLU A 59 7.11 -7.56 -14.33
CA GLU A 59 7.12 -8.56 -15.41
C GLU A 59 6.57 -8.01 -16.73
N HIS A 60 6.10 -6.78 -16.73
CA HIS A 60 5.52 -6.09 -17.88
C HIS A 60 6.25 -4.77 -18.14
N ASN A 61 6.37 -4.41 -19.41
CA ASN A 61 6.95 -3.12 -19.83
C ASN A 61 5.87 -2.04 -19.90
N PHE A 62 5.19 -1.78 -18.78
CA PHE A 62 4.17 -0.74 -18.74
C PHE A 62 4.82 0.65 -18.89
N SER A 63 4.25 1.48 -19.75
CA SER A 63 4.45 2.91 -19.69
C SER A 63 3.90 3.48 -18.38
N LYS A 64 4.29 4.68 -18.01
CA LYS A 64 3.76 5.35 -16.82
C LYS A 64 2.23 5.47 -16.86
N ALA A 65 1.66 5.82 -18.02
CA ALA A 65 0.22 5.94 -18.20
C ALA A 65 -0.51 4.59 -18.04
N GLU A 66 0.04 3.50 -18.59
CA GLU A 66 -0.52 2.16 -18.44
C GLU A 66 -0.47 1.68 -16.97
N TYR A 67 0.64 1.95 -16.28
CA TYR A 67 0.78 1.64 -14.85
C TYR A 67 -0.26 2.41 -14.01
N HIS A 68 -0.45 3.72 -14.26
CA HIS A 68 -1.45 4.51 -13.55
C HIS A 68 -2.87 4.01 -13.84
N SER A 69 -3.20 3.75 -15.10
CA SER A 69 -4.49 3.17 -15.47
C SER A 69 -4.74 1.80 -14.81
N LEU A 70 -3.69 1.00 -14.66
CA LEU A 70 -3.78 -0.29 -14.00
C LEU A 70 -4.06 -0.12 -12.49
N LEU A 71 -3.38 0.81 -11.82
CA LEU A 71 -3.66 1.16 -10.41
C LEU A 71 -5.11 1.62 -10.23
N GLU A 72 -5.60 2.50 -11.11
CA GLU A 72 -6.96 3.06 -11.05
C GLU A 72 -8.06 1.99 -11.18
N ARG A 73 -7.81 0.91 -11.91
CA ARG A 73 -8.75 -0.22 -12.09
C ARG A 73 -8.59 -1.34 -11.07
N SER A 74 -7.47 -1.39 -10.36
CA SER A 74 -7.18 -2.48 -9.41
C SER A 74 -7.96 -2.34 -8.11
N LYS A 75 -8.38 -3.47 -7.54
CA LYS A 75 -9.03 -3.52 -6.21
C LYS A 75 -8.02 -3.55 -5.07
N ILE A 76 -6.92 -4.26 -5.23
CA ILE A 76 -5.93 -4.46 -4.17
C ILE A 76 -4.53 -4.16 -4.69
N VAL A 77 -3.75 -3.48 -3.86
CA VAL A 77 -2.29 -3.40 -3.97
C VAL A 77 -1.68 -4.17 -2.81
N PHE A 78 -0.93 -5.23 -3.12
CA PHE A 78 -0.41 -6.17 -2.14
C PHE A 78 1.07 -5.93 -1.83
N SER A 79 1.41 -5.99 -0.56
CA SER A 79 2.79 -5.99 -0.08
C SER A 79 3.01 -7.13 0.92
N ALA A 80 4.13 -7.84 0.78
CA ALA A 80 4.70 -8.74 1.78
C ALA A 80 6.16 -8.34 2.11
N ASN A 81 6.47 -7.06 1.98
CA ASN A 81 7.83 -6.53 2.07
C ASN A 81 8.47 -6.79 3.43
N LEU A 82 9.72 -7.27 3.41
CA LEU A 82 10.60 -7.41 4.56
C LEU A 82 11.49 -6.17 4.76
N GLN A 83 11.58 -5.30 3.75
CA GLN A 83 12.27 -4.01 3.79
C GLN A 83 11.45 -2.97 3.02
N GLU A 84 11.17 -1.87 3.67
CA GLU A 84 10.45 -0.73 3.09
C GLU A 84 10.75 0.52 3.92
N THR A 85 10.72 1.68 3.25
CA THR A 85 10.88 3.00 3.92
C THR A 85 9.54 3.72 3.99
N LEU A 86 9.01 4.16 2.85
CA LEU A 86 7.74 4.90 2.78
C LEU A 86 6.62 4.13 2.06
N GLY A 87 6.96 3.10 1.29
CA GLY A 87 5.96 2.32 0.56
C GLY A 87 5.17 3.15 -0.46
N ILE A 88 5.87 3.96 -1.27
CA ILE A 88 5.26 4.89 -2.23
C ILE A 88 4.26 4.18 -3.14
N SER A 89 4.57 2.98 -3.61
CA SER A 89 3.69 2.22 -4.50
C SER A 89 2.36 1.81 -3.85
N CYS A 90 2.36 1.53 -2.53
CA CYS A 90 1.13 1.28 -1.80
C CYS A 90 0.31 2.56 -1.61
N TYR A 91 0.99 3.71 -1.41
CA TYR A 91 0.35 5.01 -1.37
C TYR A 91 -0.28 5.39 -2.72
N GLU A 92 0.45 5.21 -3.83
CA GLU A 92 -0.10 5.39 -5.20
C GLU A 92 -1.34 4.53 -5.41
N GLY A 93 -1.31 3.27 -4.97
CA GLY A 93 -2.46 2.38 -5.01
C GLY A 93 -3.66 2.93 -4.24
N ALA A 94 -3.46 3.41 -3.02
CA ALA A 94 -4.52 4.02 -2.20
C ALA A 94 -5.09 5.29 -2.85
N LEU A 95 -4.24 6.16 -3.40
CA LEU A 95 -4.66 7.34 -4.17
C LEU A 95 -5.51 6.98 -5.38
N ALA A 96 -5.15 5.89 -6.07
CA ALA A 96 -5.90 5.35 -7.20
C ALA A 96 -7.18 4.60 -6.79
N GLY A 97 -7.50 4.54 -5.50
CA GLY A 97 -8.69 3.89 -4.97
C GLY A 97 -8.59 2.38 -4.78
N ALA A 98 -7.39 1.80 -4.82
CA ALA A 98 -7.15 0.40 -4.47
C ALA A 98 -6.94 0.23 -2.97
N ILE A 99 -7.34 -0.91 -2.42
CA ILE A 99 -7.09 -1.27 -1.01
C ILE A 99 -5.63 -1.68 -0.87
N PRO A 100 -4.79 -0.97 -0.09
CA PRO A 100 -3.48 -1.47 0.27
C PRO A 100 -3.63 -2.62 1.27
N MET A 101 -3.01 -3.77 0.99
CA MET A 101 -2.84 -4.87 1.92
C MET A 101 -1.37 -4.98 2.29
N VAL A 102 -1.03 -4.55 3.50
CA VAL A 102 0.36 -4.47 3.96
C VAL A 102 0.57 -5.25 5.26
N PRO A 103 1.77 -5.81 5.52
CA PRO A 103 2.05 -6.47 6.78
C PRO A 103 2.24 -5.44 7.90
N ASP A 104 1.81 -5.77 9.12
CA ASP A 104 2.02 -4.94 10.30
C ASP A 104 3.49 -5.00 10.76
N ARG A 105 4.35 -4.37 9.99
CA ARG A 105 5.79 -4.22 10.25
C ARG A 105 6.36 -3.02 9.51
N LEU A 106 7.60 -2.66 9.84
CA LEU A 106 8.33 -1.54 9.24
C LEU A 106 7.55 -0.23 9.39
N SER A 107 7.67 0.67 8.43
CA SER A 107 6.90 1.91 8.38
C SER A 107 5.39 1.69 8.28
N TYR A 108 4.95 0.55 7.75
CA TYR A 108 3.52 0.24 7.63
C TYR A 108 2.77 0.25 8.97
N THR A 109 3.44 -0.15 10.07
CA THR A 109 2.82 -0.16 11.40
C THR A 109 2.30 1.21 11.82
N GLU A 110 3.04 2.28 11.51
CA GLU A 110 2.63 3.65 11.86
C GLU A 110 1.83 4.35 10.76
N MET A 111 1.97 3.92 9.50
CA MET A 111 1.35 4.57 8.34
C MET A 111 -0.06 4.10 8.06
N TYR A 112 -0.40 2.86 8.36
CA TYR A 112 -1.66 2.23 7.98
C TYR A 112 -2.47 1.83 9.22
N SER A 113 -3.80 2.04 9.16
CA SER A 113 -4.71 1.52 10.18
C SER A 113 -4.90 0.00 10.05
N ASP A 114 -5.45 -0.62 11.09
CA ASP A 114 -5.66 -2.07 11.14
C ASP A 114 -6.59 -2.60 10.04
N ASP A 115 -7.41 -1.73 9.43
CA ASP A 115 -8.26 -2.12 8.29
C ASP A 115 -7.44 -2.53 7.05
N PHE A 116 -6.19 -2.05 6.93
CA PHE A 116 -5.31 -2.27 5.78
C PHE A 116 -4.08 -3.12 6.08
N LYS A 117 -3.90 -3.49 7.35
CA LYS A 117 -2.77 -4.31 7.79
C LYS A 117 -3.20 -5.76 8.03
N TYR A 118 -2.28 -6.67 7.83
CA TYR A 118 -2.38 -8.04 8.30
C TYR A 118 -1.20 -8.38 9.22
N PRO A 119 -1.33 -9.38 10.13
CA PRO A 119 -0.27 -9.73 11.07
C PRO A 119 1.06 -10.00 10.37
N SER A 120 2.12 -9.37 10.84
CA SER A 120 3.49 -9.54 10.30
C SER A 120 3.90 -11.01 10.21
N GLU A 121 3.47 -11.82 11.18
CA GLU A 121 3.73 -13.25 11.25
C GLU A 121 3.28 -14.00 10.00
N TRP A 122 2.22 -13.55 9.32
CA TRP A 122 1.66 -14.29 8.18
C TRP A 122 2.58 -14.34 6.97
N THR A 123 3.52 -13.41 6.85
CA THR A 123 4.42 -13.32 5.69
C THR A 123 5.87 -13.01 6.06
N LYS A 124 6.29 -13.27 7.29
CA LYS A 124 7.68 -13.00 7.70
C LYS A 124 8.70 -13.96 7.07
N SER A 125 8.25 -15.12 6.58
CA SER A 125 9.02 -16.11 5.86
C SER A 125 8.08 -16.99 5.04
N TRP A 126 8.64 -17.76 4.10
CA TRP A 126 7.86 -18.75 3.34
C TRP A 126 7.20 -19.80 4.23
N GLU A 127 7.91 -20.29 5.22
CA GLU A 127 7.37 -21.27 6.19
C GLU A 127 6.20 -20.68 6.97
N SER A 128 6.32 -19.44 7.45
CA SER A 128 5.25 -18.76 8.15
C SER A 128 4.04 -18.52 7.24
N TYR A 129 4.29 -18.10 6.00
CA TYR A 129 3.24 -17.95 5.00
C TYR A 129 2.45 -19.25 4.78
N THR A 130 3.13 -20.39 4.62
CA THR A 130 2.44 -21.68 4.40
C THR A 130 1.53 -22.05 5.56
N ARG A 131 1.90 -21.72 6.78
CA ARG A 131 1.05 -21.91 7.98
C ARG A 131 -0.18 -21.00 8.00
N HIS A 132 -0.03 -19.78 7.52
CA HIS A 132 -1.07 -18.75 7.59
C HIS A 132 -1.77 -18.47 6.25
N LYS A 133 -1.43 -19.22 5.18
CA LYS A 133 -1.96 -19.05 3.83
C LYS A 133 -3.49 -18.93 3.80
N LYS A 134 -4.21 -19.80 4.51
CA LYS A 134 -5.68 -19.79 4.55
C LYS A 134 -6.24 -18.49 5.12
N SER A 135 -5.60 -17.93 6.13
CA SER A 135 -6.02 -16.66 6.74
C SER A 135 -5.79 -15.49 5.78
N LEU A 136 -4.66 -15.48 5.08
CA LEU A 136 -4.35 -14.46 4.09
C LEU A 136 -5.31 -14.52 2.89
N ILE A 137 -5.63 -15.71 2.40
CA ILE A 137 -6.63 -15.93 1.34
C ILE A 137 -8.02 -15.42 1.78
N ALA A 138 -8.44 -15.73 3.01
CA ALA A 138 -9.73 -15.25 3.52
C ALA A 138 -9.78 -13.71 3.59
N LEU A 139 -8.66 -13.07 3.97
CA LEU A 139 -8.56 -11.61 3.99
C LEU A 139 -8.61 -11.02 2.57
N ILE A 140 -7.91 -11.62 1.60
CA ILE A 140 -7.97 -11.19 0.19
C ILE A 140 -9.40 -11.25 -0.31
N LYS A 141 -10.09 -12.38 -0.13
CA LYS A 141 -11.50 -12.54 -0.56
C LYS A 141 -12.40 -11.48 0.04
N ARG A 142 -12.27 -11.22 1.34
CA ARG A 142 -13.03 -10.16 2.02
C ARG A 142 -12.82 -8.77 1.39
N HIS A 143 -11.59 -8.43 1.03
CA HIS A 143 -11.30 -7.16 0.37
C HIS A 143 -11.76 -7.14 -1.09
N MET A 144 -11.69 -8.27 -1.80
CA MET A 144 -12.21 -8.37 -3.16
C MET A 144 -13.73 -8.21 -3.22
N ASP A 145 -14.46 -8.68 -2.19
CA ASP A 145 -15.92 -8.55 -2.07
C ASP A 145 -16.37 -7.16 -1.60
N ALA A 146 -15.44 -6.33 -1.12
CA ALA A 146 -15.78 -5.00 -0.60
C ALA A 146 -16.27 -4.05 -1.72
N ASP A 147 -17.34 -3.29 -1.41
CA ASP A 147 -17.75 -2.18 -2.26
C ASP A 147 -16.92 -0.92 -1.92
N LEU A 148 -16.01 -0.56 -2.80
CA LEU A 148 -15.10 0.57 -2.62
C LEU A 148 -15.70 1.92 -3.02
N ARG A 149 -16.93 1.95 -3.54
CA ARG A 149 -17.60 3.19 -3.91
C ARG A 149 -17.93 4.00 -2.65
N GLY A 150 -17.19 5.10 -2.49
CA GLY A 150 -17.37 5.99 -1.33
C GLY A 150 -16.79 5.46 -0.02
N ASP A 151 -15.85 4.52 -0.06
CA ASP A 151 -15.21 4.00 1.14
C ASP A 151 -14.55 5.12 1.95
N THR A 152 -15.13 5.40 3.10
CA THR A 152 -14.68 6.46 4.02
C THR A 152 -13.32 6.13 4.64
N LYS A 153 -13.04 4.86 4.95
CA LYS A 153 -11.77 4.43 5.55
C LYS A 153 -10.60 4.64 4.61
N LEU A 154 -10.79 4.29 3.32
CA LEU A 154 -9.75 4.50 2.31
C LEU A 154 -9.48 5.99 2.09
N LYS A 155 -10.51 6.83 2.08
CA LYS A 155 -10.35 8.29 2.00
C LYS A 155 -9.59 8.84 3.20
N GLN A 156 -9.97 8.45 4.41
CA GLN A 156 -9.27 8.84 5.65
C GLN A 156 -7.80 8.40 5.64
N LEU A 157 -7.51 7.19 5.15
CA LEU A 157 -6.13 6.71 5.00
C LEU A 157 -5.35 7.61 4.04
N VAL A 158 -5.90 7.93 2.88
CA VAL A 158 -5.24 8.77 1.87
C VAL A 158 -4.95 10.17 2.42
N GLU A 159 -5.91 10.80 3.09
CA GLU A 159 -5.74 12.10 3.75
C GLU A 159 -4.65 12.04 4.83
N PHE A 160 -4.69 11.04 5.69
CA PHE A 160 -3.69 10.84 6.74
C PHE A 160 -2.27 10.64 6.17
N LEU A 161 -2.11 9.80 5.13
CA LEU A 161 -0.81 9.57 4.49
C LEU A 161 -0.30 10.83 3.81
N HIS A 162 -1.17 11.55 3.10
CA HIS A 162 -0.82 12.81 2.46
C HIS A 162 -0.30 13.83 3.49
N GLU A 163 -1.06 14.10 4.52
CA GLU A 163 -0.73 15.13 5.52
C GLU A 163 0.54 14.80 6.32
N ASN A 164 0.74 13.53 6.69
CA ASN A 164 1.78 13.15 7.62
C ASN A 164 3.06 12.64 6.97
N TYR A 165 3.02 12.15 5.71
CA TYR A 165 4.15 11.47 5.07
C TYR A 165 4.50 12.00 3.69
N PHE A 166 3.54 12.52 2.91
CA PHE A 166 3.72 12.83 1.50
C PHE A 166 3.44 14.29 1.13
N SER A 167 3.26 15.17 2.11
CA SER A 167 3.17 16.62 1.92
C SER A 167 4.40 17.34 2.47
N CYS A 168 4.55 18.61 2.11
CA CYS A 168 5.59 19.48 2.69
C CYS A 168 5.25 20.00 4.09
N ASN A 169 4.08 19.67 4.65
CA ASN A 169 3.62 20.23 5.91
C ASN A 169 4.59 19.98 7.08
N GLY A 170 5.12 18.77 7.23
CA GLY A 170 6.10 18.44 8.26
C GLY A 170 7.39 19.25 8.11
N LEU A 171 7.89 19.38 6.88
CA LEU A 171 9.09 20.16 6.59
C LEU A 171 8.87 21.66 6.84
N ARG A 172 7.73 22.21 6.44
CA ARG A 172 7.38 23.61 6.69
C ARG A 172 7.32 23.95 8.18
N LYS A 173 6.70 23.09 8.97
CA LYS A 173 6.66 23.26 10.45
C LYS A 173 8.07 23.37 11.04
N VAL A 174 8.97 22.50 10.62
CA VAL A 174 10.37 22.52 11.09
C VAL A 174 11.12 23.79 10.63
N LEU A 175 10.98 24.17 9.35
CA LEU A 175 11.73 25.31 8.77
C LEU A 175 11.22 26.66 9.27
N PHE A 176 9.92 26.80 9.51
CA PHE A 176 9.30 28.07 9.89
C PHE A 176 8.93 28.17 11.37
N ASN A 177 9.32 27.15 12.17
CA ASN A 177 9.04 27.11 13.60
C ASN A 177 7.53 27.20 13.94
N GLU A 178 6.67 26.76 13.00
CA GLU A 178 5.23 26.75 13.16
C GLU A 178 4.85 25.57 14.05
N ASP A 179 4.39 25.83 15.29
CA ASP A 179 3.80 24.87 16.23
C ASP A 179 4.70 23.67 16.70
N LEU A 180 6.01 23.89 16.91
CA LEU A 180 6.89 22.87 17.48
C LEU A 180 6.67 22.59 18.99
N HIS A 181 5.73 23.27 19.64
CA HIS A 181 5.53 23.22 21.08
C HIS A 181 4.23 22.53 21.53
N GLN A 182 3.55 21.82 20.65
CA GLN A 182 2.35 21.04 21.04
C GLN A 182 2.66 19.54 20.97
N HIS A 183 3.37 19.05 22.02
CA HIS A 183 3.18 17.67 22.54
C HIS A 183 3.91 17.53 23.87
#